data_1a025e592dc294f515c07b15924746e6
#
_entry.id   1a025e592dc294f515c07b15924746e6
#
_cell.length_a   1.000
_cell.length_b   1.000
_cell.length_c   1.000
_cell.angle_alpha   90.00
_cell.angle_beta   90.00
_cell.angle_gamma   90.00
#
_symmetry.space_group_name_H-M   'P 1'
#
loop_
_entity.id
_entity.type
_entity.pdbx_description
1 polymer ?
#
loop_
_entity_poly.entity_id
_entity_poly.type
_entity_poly.pdbx_seq_one_letter_code
_entity_poly.pdbx_strand_id
1 'polypeptide(L)'
;HTRLDLWILPTWTTGGDTASHILYANVFREWLAQGRVSGWMPEVFMGFPAFSYYFPMPFVLGVWLSGLIGLPVAFKFIAMLPAVLLPFGTYVMGALLHWPVAARLLGAAGAVGFVLTTDTSIWGGNLMAQMAGEFAYSWGFLWTVIFWGMLGWALRRGGRVWILAALMEVLVAFSHGYALLVAGFGAFLFPLLFRNWRQALPVILQVHALAFLLLGFWLIPLISNLPWTIPNDTSMWVDRWQTLWPRQLWPLSLGIPYLLAIVFFSRSARTGLGFPLGISVFSLMAFHVAHQLGLADIRFFP
;
A
#
# COMPACT_ATOMS: atom_id res chain seq x y z
N HIS A 1 3.12 -2.52 -23.98
CA HIS A 1 3.70 -1.24 -24.42
C HIS A 1 4.75 -0.68 -23.45
N THR A 2 5.22 -1.46 -22.50
CA THR A 2 6.36 -1.06 -21.65
C THR A 2 7.64 -1.19 -22.45
N ARG A 3 8.27 -0.05 -22.77
CA ARG A 3 9.57 0.04 -23.43
C ARG A 3 10.65 -0.36 -22.42
N LEU A 4 10.89 -1.68 -22.25
CA LEU A 4 11.88 -2.22 -21.30
C LEU A 4 13.29 -1.71 -21.57
N ASP A 5 13.61 -1.39 -22.83
CA ASP A 5 14.85 -0.74 -23.23
C ASP A 5 15.09 0.59 -22.48
N LEU A 6 14.02 1.34 -22.18
CA LEU A 6 14.13 2.61 -21.45
C LEU A 6 14.45 2.41 -19.96
N TRP A 7 14.17 1.24 -19.40
CA TRP A 7 14.43 0.97 -17.98
C TRP A 7 15.93 0.90 -17.66
N ILE A 8 16.71 0.40 -18.60
CA ILE A 8 18.16 0.19 -18.44
C ILE A 8 19.01 1.38 -18.88
N LEU A 9 18.41 2.40 -19.52
CA LEU A 9 19.14 3.61 -19.88
C LEU A 9 19.53 4.40 -18.64
N PRO A 10 20.76 4.95 -18.56
CA PRO A 10 21.21 5.77 -17.41
C PRO A 10 20.62 7.19 -17.46
N THR A 11 19.33 7.32 -17.78
CA THR A 11 18.58 8.58 -17.83
C THR A 11 17.55 8.64 -16.72
N TRP A 12 17.22 9.84 -16.28
CA TRP A 12 16.16 10.06 -15.32
C TRP A 12 14.77 10.01 -15.96
N THR A 13 13.78 9.59 -15.17
CA THR A 13 12.37 9.70 -15.53
C THR A 13 11.84 11.09 -15.21
N THR A 14 10.71 11.45 -15.80
CA THR A 14 9.97 12.67 -15.52
C THR A 14 8.50 12.31 -15.26
N GLY A 15 7.76 13.25 -14.66
CA GLY A 15 6.33 13.13 -14.41
C GLY A 15 5.98 13.41 -12.95
N GLY A 16 4.98 14.25 -12.69
CA GLY A 16 4.48 14.59 -11.37
C GLY A 16 5.58 14.88 -10.34
N ASP A 17 5.56 14.16 -9.22
CA ASP A 17 6.50 14.32 -8.10
C ASP A 17 7.85 13.64 -8.32
N THR A 18 8.08 13.03 -9.48
CA THR A 18 9.30 12.24 -9.76
C THR A 18 10.58 13.06 -9.55
N ALA A 19 10.59 14.35 -9.91
CA ALA A 19 11.77 15.19 -9.74
C ALA A 19 12.16 15.35 -8.26
N SER A 20 11.17 15.58 -7.38
CA SER A 20 11.40 15.66 -5.93
C SER A 20 11.90 14.33 -5.37
N HIS A 21 11.36 13.21 -5.84
CA HIS A 21 11.80 11.88 -5.41
C HIS A 21 13.20 11.53 -5.89
N ILE A 22 13.61 11.99 -7.06
CA ILE A 22 14.99 11.85 -7.55
C ILE A 22 15.95 12.61 -6.62
N LEU A 23 15.58 13.83 -6.23
CA LEU A 23 16.36 14.61 -5.27
C LEU A 23 16.46 13.89 -3.91
N TYR A 24 15.32 13.38 -3.40
CA TYR A 24 15.29 12.58 -2.17
C TYR A 24 16.21 11.36 -2.26
N ALA A 25 16.19 10.63 -3.39
CA ALA A 25 17.03 9.45 -3.57
C ALA A 25 18.53 9.81 -3.58
N ASN A 26 18.92 10.93 -4.17
CA ASN A 26 20.31 11.39 -4.16
C ASN A 26 20.78 11.75 -2.74
N VAL A 27 20.03 12.60 -2.04
CA VAL A 27 20.35 13.00 -0.66
C VAL A 27 20.35 11.81 0.28
N PHE A 28 19.37 10.92 0.14
CA PHE A 28 19.26 9.73 0.97
C PHE A 28 20.45 8.76 0.78
N ARG A 29 20.98 8.65 -0.44
CA ARG A 29 22.18 7.87 -0.73
C ARG A 29 23.38 8.41 0.05
N GLU A 30 23.55 9.73 0.09
CA GLU A 30 24.62 10.37 0.85
C GLU A 30 24.46 10.16 2.36
N TRP A 31 23.22 10.24 2.86
CA TRP A 31 22.93 10.01 4.27
C TRP A 31 23.17 8.56 4.69
N LEU A 32 22.73 7.59 3.86
CA LEU A 32 22.99 6.17 4.15
C LEU A 32 24.47 5.84 4.17
N ALA A 33 25.28 6.46 3.31
CA ALA A 33 26.74 6.31 3.36
C ALA A 33 27.35 6.83 4.68
N GLN A 34 26.65 7.74 5.37
CA GLN A 34 27.01 8.27 6.69
C GLN A 34 26.31 7.54 7.86
N GLY A 35 25.57 6.46 7.59
CA GLY A 35 24.78 5.74 8.59
C GLY A 35 23.51 6.48 9.06
N ARG A 36 23.02 7.46 8.30
CA ARG A 36 21.85 8.26 8.62
C ARG A 36 20.65 7.83 7.76
N VAL A 37 19.45 7.77 8.37
CA VAL A 37 18.20 7.40 7.69
C VAL A 37 17.20 8.56 7.63
N SER A 38 17.51 9.68 8.27
CA SER A 38 16.69 10.91 8.24
C SER A 38 17.59 12.11 8.55
N GLY A 39 17.10 13.31 8.28
CA GLY A 39 17.83 14.54 8.57
C GLY A 39 17.16 15.76 7.98
N TRP A 40 17.80 16.91 8.18
CA TRP A 40 17.40 18.17 7.59
C TRP A 40 17.91 18.24 6.15
N MET A 41 16.99 18.50 5.21
CA MET A 41 17.25 18.61 3.78
C MET A 41 17.01 20.07 3.35
N PRO A 42 18.05 20.90 3.23
CA PRO A 42 17.89 22.32 2.93
C PRO A 42 17.45 22.60 1.49
N GLU A 43 17.61 21.63 0.59
CA GLU A 43 17.32 21.77 -0.85
C GLU A 43 15.83 21.83 -1.18
N VAL A 44 14.95 21.49 -0.22
CA VAL A 44 13.50 21.43 -0.42
C VAL A 44 12.82 22.37 0.58
N PHE A 45 11.89 23.20 0.09
CA PHE A 45 11.06 24.11 0.89
C PHE A 45 11.84 25.02 1.85
N MET A 46 13.06 25.41 1.53
CA MET A 46 14.00 26.14 2.41
C MET A 46 14.41 25.37 3.67
N GLY A 47 14.23 24.10 3.65
CA GLY A 47 14.57 23.16 4.72
C GLY A 47 13.38 22.27 5.12
N PHE A 48 13.61 20.99 5.11
CA PHE A 48 12.59 19.97 5.37
C PHE A 48 13.21 18.79 6.13
N PRO A 49 12.56 18.27 7.19
CA PRO A 49 13.03 17.10 7.93
C PRO A 49 12.68 15.82 7.16
N ALA A 50 13.39 15.58 6.05
CA ALA A 50 13.15 14.48 5.15
C ALA A 50 13.24 13.12 5.85
N PHE A 51 12.38 12.20 5.45
CA PHE A 51 12.21 10.85 6.02
C PHE A 51 11.81 10.82 7.51
N SER A 52 11.58 11.97 8.14
CA SER A 52 10.78 12.04 9.37
C SER A 52 9.28 12.01 9.09
N TYR A 53 8.88 12.59 7.95
CA TYR A 53 7.48 12.68 7.50
C TYR A 53 7.23 11.99 6.16
N TYR A 54 8.28 11.42 5.58
CA TYR A 54 8.18 10.68 4.32
C TYR A 54 8.70 9.24 4.48
N PHE A 55 8.36 8.37 3.55
CA PHE A 55 8.47 6.92 3.70
C PHE A 55 9.81 6.41 3.15
N PRO A 56 10.75 5.90 3.99
CA PRO A 56 12.11 5.61 3.56
C PRO A 56 12.27 4.30 2.77
N MET A 57 11.34 3.33 2.89
CA MET A 57 11.59 1.97 2.39
C MET A 57 11.88 1.90 0.88
N PRO A 58 11.11 2.57 -0.01
CA PRO A 58 11.41 2.53 -1.44
C PRO A 58 12.78 3.12 -1.77
N PHE A 59 13.20 4.15 -1.02
CA PHE A 59 14.50 4.80 -1.20
C PHE A 59 15.65 3.92 -0.70
N VAL A 60 15.49 3.22 0.43
CA VAL A 60 16.47 2.23 0.91
C VAL A 60 16.71 1.17 -0.17
N LEU A 61 15.65 0.60 -0.73
CA LEU A 61 15.76 -0.38 -1.81
C LEU A 61 16.43 0.21 -3.04
N GLY A 62 16.06 1.44 -3.42
CA GLY A 62 16.65 2.15 -4.57
C GLY A 62 18.13 2.42 -4.40
N VAL A 63 18.52 2.92 -3.25
CA VAL A 63 19.96 3.18 -2.95
C VAL A 63 20.76 1.89 -2.89
N TRP A 64 20.24 0.84 -2.26
CA TRP A 64 20.88 -0.47 -2.24
C TRP A 64 21.07 -1.02 -3.65
N LEU A 65 20.03 -1.00 -4.48
CA LEU A 65 20.11 -1.46 -5.87
C LEU A 65 21.04 -0.59 -6.72
N SER A 66 21.15 0.71 -6.40
CA SER A 66 22.00 1.63 -7.14
C SER A 66 23.48 1.29 -7.09
N GLY A 67 23.92 0.56 -6.06
CA GLY A 67 25.29 0.04 -5.96
C GLY A 67 25.63 -0.98 -7.06
N LEU A 68 24.61 -1.61 -7.67
CA LEU A 68 24.79 -2.61 -8.71
C LEU A 68 24.57 -2.04 -10.14
N ILE A 69 23.58 -1.17 -10.30
CA ILE A 69 23.13 -0.75 -11.66
C ILE A 69 23.08 0.78 -11.84
N GLY A 70 23.55 1.53 -10.88
CA GLY A 70 23.50 3.01 -10.90
C GLY A 70 22.14 3.57 -10.49
N LEU A 71 22.12 4.77 -9.90
CA LEU A 71 20.91 5.34 -9.29
C LEU A 71 19.80 5.64 -10.29
N PRO A 72 20.04 6.19 -11.51
CA PRO A 72 18.95 6.44 -12.46
C PRO A 72 18.22 5.17 -12.88
N VAL A 73 18.94 4.08 -13.10
CA VAL A 73 18.36 2.78 -13.47
C VAL A 73 17.63 2.17 -12.28
N ALA A 74 18.27 2.13 -11.10
CA ALA A 74 17.68 1.63 -9.87
C ALA A 74 16.37 2.35 -9.52
N PHE A 75 16.33 3.67 -9.66
CA PHE A 75 15.14 4.46 -9.40
C PHE A 75 13.96 4.06 -10.30
N LYS A 76 14.21 3.81 -11.60
CA LYS A 76 13.16 3.33 -12.52
C LYS A 76 12.61 1.97 -12.08
N PHE A 77 13.50 1.05 -11.70
CA PHE A 77 13.06 -0.25 -11.20
C PHE A 77 12.21 -0.09 -9.94
N ILE A 78 12.65 0.73 -8.97
CA ILE A 78 11.88 0.95 -7.74
C ILE A 78 10.55 1.63 -8.02
N ALA A 79 10.49 2.57 -8.95
CA ALA A 79 9.23 3.21 -9.30
C ALA A 79 8.24 2.26 -9.99
N MET A 80 8.71 1.30 -10.80
CA MET A 80 7.84 0.47 -11.63
C MET A 80 7.59 -0.94 -11.08
N LEU A 81 8.50 -1.44 -10.26
CA LEU A 81 8.45 -2.82 -9.76
C LEU A 81 7.16 -3.17 -8.99
N PRO A 82 6.57 -2.28 -8.16
CA PRO A 82 5.33 -2.58 -7.47
C PRO A 82 4.18 -2.93 -8.41
N ALA A 83 4.06 -2.25 -9.57
CA ALA A 83 3.04 -2.57 -10.58
C ALA A 83 3.20 -3.99 -11.12
N VAL A 84 4.45 -4.40 -11.37
CA VAL A 84 4.76 -5.75 -11.87
C VAL A 84 4.50 -6.80 -10.78
N LEU A 85 4.83 -6.48 -9.54
CA LEU A 85 4.75 -7.43 -8.42
C LEU A 85 3.34 -7.53 -7.81
N LEU A 86 2.48 -6.54 -7.95
CA LEU A 86 1.15 -6.56 -7.33
C LEU A 86 0.29 -7.76 -7.73
N PRO A 87 0.21 -8.20 -9.00
CA PRO A 87 -0.50 -9.41 -9.37
C PRO A 87 0.05 -10.67 -8.68
N PHE A 88 1.38 -10.77 -8.57
CA PHE A 88 2.03 -11.88 -7.87
C PHE A 88 1.76 -11.82 -6.36
N GLY A 89 1.84 -10.63 -5.75
CA GLY A 89 1.49 -10.42 -4.35
C GLY A 89 0.05 -10.81 -4.04
N THR A 90 -0.88 -10.46 -4.91
CA THR A 90 -2.30 -10.85 -4.80
C THR A 90 -2.49 -12.35 -4.93
N TYR A 91 -1.79 -13.00 -5.85
CA TYR A 91 -1.79 -14.47 -5.97
C TYR A 91 -1.25 -15.13 -4.68
N VAL A 92 -0.13 -14.62 -4.15
CA VAL A 92 0.49 -15.10 -2.91
C VAL A 92 -0.45 -14.91 -1.72
N MET A 93 -1.10 -13.75 -1.61
CA MET A 93 -2.14 -13.52 -0.59
C MET A 93 -3.20 -14.62 -0.65
N GLY A 94 -3.78 -14.87 -1.82
CA GLY A 94 -4.79 -15.90 -1.99
C GLY A 94 -4.26 -17.31 -1.67
N ALA A 95 -2.98 -17.60 -1.95
CA ALA A 95 -2.36 -18.88 -1.60
C ALA A 95 -2.24 -19.02 -0.07
N LEU A 96 -1.76 -18.00 0.61
CA LEU A 96 -1.66 -17.93 2.06
C LEU A 96 -3.03 -17.96 2.75
N LEU A 97 -4.07 -17.42 2.10
CA LEU A 97 -5.46 -17.50 2.54
C LEU A 97 -6.17 -18.81 2.16
N HIS A 98 -5.47 -19.74 1.52
CA HIS A 98 -5.98 -21.03 1.06
C HIS A 98 -7.13 -20.92 0.07
N TRP A 99 -7.16 -19.86 -0.73
CA TRP A 99 -8.13 -19.75 -1.81
C TRP A 99 -7.87 -20.81 -2.89
N PRO A 100 -8.91 -21.30 -3.58
CA PRO A 100 -8.72 -22.19 -4.72
C PRO A 100 -7.93 -21.49 -5.82
N VAL A 101 -7.19 -22.25 -6.62
CA VAL A 101 -6.29 -21.72 -7.66
C VAL A 101 -7.02 -20.75 -8.61
N ALA A 102 -8.24 -21.10 -9.01
CA ALA A 102 -9.06 -20.22 -9.87
C ALA A 102 -9.31 -18.83 -9.24
N ALA A 103 -9.59 -18.75 -7.92
CA ALA A 103 -9.78 -17.48 -7.23
C ALA A 103 -8.47 -16.69 -7.13
N ARG A 104 -7.32 -17.37 -6.94
CA ARG A 104 -5.99 -16.71 -6.94
C ARG A 104 -5.67 -16.10 -8.30
N LEU A 105 -5.94 -16.85 -9.38
CA LEU A 105 -5.71 -16.38 -10.75
C LEU A 105 -6.65 -15.23 -11.10
N LEU A 106 -7.92 -15.29 -10.72
CA LEU A 106 -8.86 -14.18 -10.90
C LEU A 106 -8.45 -12.94 -10.12
N GLY A 107 -7.99 -13.10 -8.87
CA GLY A 107 -7.45 -12.00 -8.08
C GLY A 107 -6.22 -11.36 -8.73
N ALA A 108 -5.27 -12.18 -9.20
CA ALA A 108 -4.09 -11.70 -9.92
C ALA A 108 -4.48 -10.98 -11.24
N ALA A 109 -5.43 -11.53 -12.00
CA ALA A 109 -5.94 -10.88 -13.21
C ALA A 109 -6.65 -9.55 -12.91
N GLY A 110 -7.42 -9.48 -11.81
CA GLY A 110 -8.00 -8.23 -11.31
C GLY A 110 -6.93 -7.20 -10.95
N ALA A 111 -5.86 -7.62 -10.29
CA ALA A 111 -4.72 -6.75 -9.99
C ALA A 111 -4.02 -6.23 -11.26
N VAL A 112 -3.87 -7.05 -12.32
CA VAL A 112 -3.40 -6.58 -13.64
C VAL A 112 -4.35 -5.53 -14.20
N GLY A 113 -5.66 -5.79 -14.17
CA GLY A 113 -6.68 -4.82 -14.61
C GLY A 113 -6.56 -3.49 -13.87
N PHE A 114 -6.42 -3.53 -12.53
CA PHE A 114 -6.24 -2.34 -11.72
C PHE A 114 -4.94 -1.59 -12.07
N VAL A 115 -3.81 -2.29 -12.18
CA VAL A 115 -2.53 -1.67 -12.55
C VAL A 115 -2.62 -0.94 -13.89
N LEU A 116 -3.37 -1.47 -14.84
CA LEU A 116 -3.51 -0.91 -16.17
C LEU A 116 -4.60 0.16 -16.29
N THR A 117 -5.30 0.52 -15.21
CA THR A 117 -6.26 1.63 -15.25
C THR A 117 -5.55 2.96 -15.51
N THR A 118 -6.14 3.79 -16.36
CA THR A 118 -5.57 5.06 -16.80
C THR A 118 -6.43 6.27 -16.42
N ASP A 119 -7.48 6.06 -15.66
CA ASP A 119 -8.48 7.10 -15.38
C ASP A 119 -7.97 8.15 -14.40
N THR A 120 -7.01 7.81 -13.54
CA THR A 120 -6.50 8.73 -12.51
C THR A 120 -5.05 8.41 -12.15
N SER A 121 -4.22 9.45 -12.10
CA SER A 121 -2.80 9.37 -11.70
C SER A 121 -2.54 9.60 -10.20
N ILE A 122 -3.59 9.87 -9.41
CA ILE A 122 -3.46 10.30 -8.02
C ILE A 122 -3.83 9.17 -7.03
N TRP A 123 -4.48 8.12 -7.46
CA TRP A 123 -4.92 7.03 -6.56
C TRP A 123 -3.76 6.38 -5.79
N GLY A 124 -2.65 6.16 -6.49
CA GLY A 124 -1.62 5.23 -6.08
C GLY A 124 -1.95 3.79 -6.53
N GLY A 125 -0.93 2.97 -6.69
CA GLY A 125 -1.06 1.55 -7.04
C GLY A 125 -1.17 1.24 -8.54
N ASN A 126 -1.81 2.07 -9.34
CA ASN A 126 -1.87 1.90 -10.80
C ASN A 126 -0.63 2.47 -11.51
N LEU A 127 -0.42 2.09 -12.76
CA LEU A 127 0.74 2.48 -13.55
C LEU A 127 0.83 4.01 -13.75
N MET A 128 -0.31 4.67 -13.96
CA MET A 128 -0.36 6.12 -14.13
C MET A 128 0.11 6.86 -12.87
N ALA A 129 -0.32 6.41 -11.69
CA ALA A 129 0.11 6.97 -10.43
C ALA A 129 1.62 6.75 -10.19
N GLN A 130 2.15 5.59 -10.55
CA GLN A 130 3.59 5.33 -10.43
C GLN A 130 4.42 6.23 -11.36
N MET A 131 3.96 6.45 -12.58
CA MET A 131 4.60 7.38 -13.51
C MET A 131 4.48 8.84 -13.06
N ALA A 132 3.48 9.17 -12.25
CA ALA A 132 3.32 10.48 -11.63
C ALA A 132 4.16 10.65 -10.34
N GLY A 133 4.86 9.60 -9.87
CA GLY A 133 5.69 9.65 -8.67
C GLY A 133 5.10 8.97 -7.43
N GLU A 134 3.88 8.44 -7.49
CA GLU A 134 3.18 7.82 -6.36
C GLU A 134 3.62 6.37 -6.06
N PHE A 135 4.86 6.02 -6.41
CA PHE A 135 5.38 4.67 -6.27
C PHE A 135 5.50 4.20 -4.80
N ALA A 136 5.67 5.13 -3.86
CA ALA A 136 5.71 4.81 -2.44
C ALA A 136 4.40 4.18 -1.96
N TYR A 137 3.25 4.73 -2.38
CA TYR A 137 1.93 4.13 -2.12
C TYR A 137 1.83 2.74 -2.76
N SER A 138 2.33 2.57 -3.98
CA SER A 138 2.28 1.29 -4.69
C SER A 138 3.07 0.20 -3.97
N TRP A 139 4.23 0.52 -3.39
CA TRP A 139 4.96 -0.38 -2.49
C TRP A 139 4.15 -0.71 -1.24
N GLY A 140 3.55 0.30 -0.60
CA GLY A 140 2.68 0.09 0.55
C GLY A 140 1.52 -0.84 0.22
N PHE A 141 0.88 -0.66 -0.94
CA PHE A 141 -0.22 -1.51 -1.39
C PHE A 141 0.22 -2.95 -1.65
N LEU A 142 1.36 -3.16 -2.31
CA LEU A 142 1.95 -4.48 -2.50
C LEU A 142 2.19 -5.19 -1.15
N TRP A 143 2.81 -4.50 -0.20
CA TRP A 143 3.07 -5.08 1.12
C TRP A 143 1.79 -5.31 1.91
N THR A 144 0.76 -4.49 1.72
CA THR A 144 -0.56 -4.67 2.36
C THR A 144 -1.20 -5.99 1.96
N VAL A 145 -1.24 -6.32 0.66
CA VAL A 145 -1.83 -7.60 0.24
C VAL A 145 -1.03 -8.79 0.75
N ILE A 146 0.31 -8.69 0.78
CA ILE A 146 1.17 -9.73 1.36
C ILE A 146 0.96 -9.84 2.88
N PHE A 147 0.87 -8.71 3.58
CA PHE A 147 0.57 -8.65 5.01
C PHE A 147 -0.73 -9.38 5.35
N TRP A 148 -1.81 -9.12 4.64
CA TRP A 148 -3.08 -9.81 4.88
C TRP A 148 -2.98 -11.31 4.64
N GLY A 149 -2.24 -11.73 3.62
CA GLY A 149 -1.94 -13.15 3.40
C GLY A 149 -1.19 -13.77 4.58
N MET A 150 -0.12 -13.12 5.04
CA MET A 150 0.70 -13.57 6.17
C MET A 150 -0.10 -13.59 7.48
N LEU A 151 -0.93 -12.58 7.73
CA LEU A 151 -1.81 -12.54 8.90
C LEU A 151 -2.81 -13.72 8.88
N GLY A 152 -3.49 -13.94 7.76
CA GLY A 152 -4.41 -15.05 7.63
C GLY A 152 -3.73 -16.42 7.76
N TRP A 153 -2.48 -16.54 7.32
CA TRP A 153 -1.66 -17.73 7.54
C TRP A 153 -1.28 -17.89 9.02
N ALA A 154 -0.86 -16.82 9.68
CA ALA A 154 -0.53 -16.80 11.10
C ALA A 154 -1.73 -17.23 11.98
N LEU A 155 -2.92 -16.70 11.68
CA LEU A 155 -4.15 -17.03 12.39
C LEU A 155 -4.55 -18.51 12.27
N ARG A 156 -4.15 -19.18 11.17
CA ARG A 156 -4.43 -20.61 10.97
C ARG A 156 -3.36 -21.51 11.54
N ARG A 157 -2.08 -21.17 11.30
CA ARG A 157 -0.96 -22.03 11.68
C ARG A 157 -0.60 -21.90 13.16
N GLY A 158 -0.83 -20.71 13.75
CA GLY A 158 -0.38 -20.41 15.10
C GLY A 158 1.15 -20.32 15.22
N GLY A 159 1.67 -20.51 16.42
CA GLY A 159 3.10 -20.42 16.70
C GLY A 159 3.66 -19.02 16.48
N ARG A 160 4.91 -18.91 16.01
CA ARG A 160 5.62 -17.63 15.84
C ARG A 160 5.40 -16.98 14.45
N VAL A 161 4.52 -17.52 13.61
CA VAL A 161 4.28 -16.98 12.25
C VAL A 161 3.76 -15.54 12.28
N TRP A 162 3.07 -15.15 13.34
CA TRP A 162 2.59 -13.78 13.54
C TRP A 162 3.72 -12.73 13.50
N ILE A 163 4.96 -13.11 13.85
CA ILE A 163 6.12 -12.22 13.76
C ILE A 163 6.38 -11.81 12.29
N LEU A 164 6.23 -12.73 11.34
CA LEU A 164 6.37 -12.41 9.93
C LEU A 164 5.29 -11.44 9.45
N ALA A 165 4.06 -11.59 9.95
CA ALA A 165 3.00 -10.62 9.66
C ALA A 165 3.35 -9.23 10.21
N ALA A 166 3.87 -9.14 11.43
CA ALA A 166 4.32 -7.88 12.02
C ALA A 166 5.45 -7.21 11.20
N LEU A 167 6.41 -8.00 10.72
CA LEU A 167 7.48 -7.48 9.86
C LEU A 167 6.93 -6.97 8.50
N MET A 168 5.92 -7.64 7.94
CA MET A 168 5.26 -7.14 6.73
C MET A 168 4.52 -5.82 7.00
N GLU A 169 3.87 -5.67 8.15
CA GLU A 169 3.22 -4.42 8.54
C GLU A 169 4.23 -3.26 8.70
N VAL A 170 5.43 -3.53 9.22
CA VAL A 170 6.53 -2.55 9.26
C VAL A 170 6.92 -2.11 7.84
N LEU A 171 7.01 -3.04 6.87
CA LEU A 171 7.29 -2.68 5.48
C LEU A 171 6.17 -1.84 4.87
N VAL A 172 4.90 -2.13 5.20
CA VAL A 172 3.77 -1.28 4.79
C VAL A 172 3.95 0.14 5.32
N ALA A 173 4.21 0.29 6.63
CA ALA A 173 4.36 1.59 7.28
C ALA A 173 5.49 2.42 6.68
N PHE A 174 6.67 1.81 6.49
CA PHE A 174 7.82 2.47 5.87
C PHE A 174 7.65 2.73 4.37
N SER A 175 6.62 2.17 3.76
CA SER A 175 6.28 2.46 2.36
C SER A 175 5.27 3.58 2.23
N HIS A 176 4.18 3.57 3.04
CA HIS A 176 3.16 4.61 2.96
C HIS A 176 2.17 4.58 4.13
N GLY A 177 1.92 5.74 4.75
CA GLY A 177 1.02 5.86 5.92
C GLY A 177 -0.43 5.49 5.63
N TYR A 178 -1.00 5.88 4.49
CA TYR A 178 -2.37 5.48 4.13
C TYR A 178 -2.48 3.97 3.90
N ALA A 179 -1.47 3.35 3.30
CA ALA A 179 -1.42 1.89 3.16
C ALA A 179 -1.39 1.21 4.53
N LEU A 180 -0.68 1.79 5.52
CA LEU A 180 -0.70 1.29 6.90
C LEU A 180 -2.10 1.37 7.52
N LEU A 181 -2.82 2.47 7.32
CA LEU A 181 -4.20 2.60 7.82
C LEU A 181 -5.10 1.52 7.21
N VAL A 182 -5.05 1.35 5.89
CA VAL A 182 -5.85 0.32 5.20
C VAL A 182 -5.45 -1.09 5.64
N ALA A 183 -4.15 -1.37 5.78
CA ALA A 183 -3.64 -2.65 6.24
C ALA A 183 -4.12 -2.98 7.66
N GLY A 184 -3.97 -2.03 8.58
CA GLY A 184 -4.34 -2.17 9.98
C GLY A 184 -5.85 -2.36 10.16
N PHE A 185 -6.67 -1.47 9.58
CA PHE A 185 -8.13 -1.62 9.65
C PHE A 185 -8.60 -2.91 8.97
N GLY A 186 -8.02 -3.27 7.81
CA GLY A 186 -8.32 -4.52 7.13
C GLY A 186 -8.02 -5.76 7.97
N ALA A 187 -7.00 -5.72 8.82
CA ALA A 187 -6.69 -6.81 9.74
C ALA A 187 -7.85 -7.12 10.70
N PHE A 188 -8.61 -6.10 11.14
CA PHE A 188 -9.76 -6.28 12.03
C PHE A 188 -11.00 -6.89 11.35
N LEU A 189 -10.98 -7.09 10.03
CA LEU A 189 -12.02 -7.87 9.35
C LEU A 189 -11.83 -9.38 9.55
N PHE A 190 -10.60 -9.85 9.83
CA PHE A 190 -10.34 -11.28 10.00
C PHE A 190 -11.14 -11.93 11.15
N PRO A 191 -11.29 -11.31 12.34
CA PRO A 191 -12.14 -11.86 13.39
C PRO A 191 -13.59 -12.11 12.98
N LEU A 192 -14.12 -11.29 12.06
CA LEU A 192 -15.48 -11.45 11.55
C LEU A 192 -15.61 -12.66 10.60
N LEU A 193 -14.51 -13.05 9.98
CA LEU A 193 -14.44 -14.14 8.99
C LEU A 193 -14.04 -15.47 9.65
N PHE A 194 -13.26 -15.42 10.72
CA PHE A 194 -12.84 -16.60 11.45
C PHE A 194 -13.87 -16.99 12.52
N ARG A 195 -14.19 -18.28 12.60
CA ARG A 195 -15.18 -18.82 13.54
C ARG A 195 -14.87 -18.49 15.00
N ASN A 196 -13.60 -18.29 15.32
CA ASN A 196 -13.12 -18.02 16.68
C ASN A 196 -12.44 -16.66 16.77
N TRP A 197 -13.23 -15.60 16.77
CA TRP A 197 -12.74 -14.23 16.89
C TRP A 197 -11.93 -14.00 18.18
N ARG A 198 -12.26 -14.72 19.28
CA ARG A 198 -11.55 -14.62 20.56
C ARG A 198 -10.09 -15.11 20.47
N GLN A 199 -9.79 -16.01 19.54
CA GLN A 199 -8.41 -16.43 19.26
C GLN A 199 -7.72 -15.53 18.22
N ALA A 200 -8.46 -15.01 17.27
CA ALA A 200 -7.91 -14.15 16.23
C ALA A 200 -7.47 -12.77 16.77
N LEU A 201 -8.29 -12.15 17.60
CA LEU A 201 -8.05 -10.80 18.08
C LEU A 201 -6.73 -10.65 18.85
N PRO A 202 -6.36 -11.54 19.81
CA PRO A 202 -5.06 -11.44 20.48
C PRO A 202 -3.86 -11.53 19.52
N VAL A 203 -3.94 -12.37 18.49
CA VAL A 203 -2.86 -12.50 17.50
C VAL A 203 -2.74 -11.21 16.68
N ILE A 204 -3.85 -10.61 16.27
CA ILE A 204 -3.86 -9.34 15.54
C ILE A 204 -3.26 -8.24 16.41
N LEU A 205 -3.66 -8.14 17.67
CA LEU A 205 -3.10 -7.17 18.60
C LEU A 205 -1.60 -7.38 18.85
N GLN A 206 -1.12 -8.63 18.91
CA GLN A 206 0.31 -8.94 19.02
C GLN A 206 1.07 -8.49 17.76
N VAL A 207 0.50 -8.70 16.56
CA VAL A 207 1.08 -8.25 15.30
C VAL A 207 1.23 -6.74 15.31
N HIS A 208 0.16 -6.00 15.57
CA HIS A 208 0.21 -4.54 15.62
C HIS A 208 1.14 -4.03 16.74
N ALA A 209 1.08 -4.63 17.93
CA ALA A 209 1.95 -4.21 19.04
C ALA A 209 3.43 -4.36 18.69
N LEU A 210 3.83 -5.49 18.07
CA LEU A 210 5.21 -5.68 17.63
C LEU A 210 5.57 -4.72 16.50
N ALA A 211 4.70 -4.54 15.51
CA ALA A 211 4.94 -3.62 14.41
C ALA A 211 5.13 -2.18 14.91
N PHE A 212 4.23 -1.68 15.76
CA PHE A 212 4.35 -0.35 16.34
C PHE A 212 5.55 -0.20 17.28
N LEU A 213 5.94 -1.24 18.01
CA LEU A 213 7.17 -1.25 18.80
C LEU A 213 8.41 -1.07 17.91
N LEU A 214 8.48 -1.81 16.80
CA LEU A 214 9.57 -1.71 15.83
C LEU A 214 9.59 -0.36 15.10
N LEU A 215 8.42 0.25 14.91
CA LEU A 215 8.26 1.56 14.26
C LEU A 215 8.42 2.73 15.23
N GLY A 216 8.47 2.49 16.54
CA GLY A 216 8.39 3.52 17.57
C GLY A 216 9.40 4.65 17.40
N PHE A 217 10.63 4.34 17.01
CA PHE A 217 11.70 5.32 16.80
C PHE A 217 11.37 6.33 15.67
N TRP A 218 10.50 5.96 14.74
CA TRP A 218 10.04 6.80 13.64
C TRP A 218 8.65 7.37 13.88
N LEU A 219 7.69 6.55 14.36
CA LEU A 219 6.30 6.98 14.61
C LEU A 219 6.16 7.97 15.76
N ILE A 220 6.93 7.82 16.84
CA ILE A 220 6.83 8.73 17.98
C ILE A 220 7.23 10.15 17.58
N PRO A 221 8.39 10.39 16.93
CA PRO A 221 8.71 11.72 16.40
C PRO A 221 7.68 12.23 15.38
N LEU A 222 7.20 11.39 14.48
CA LEU A 222 6.17 11.77 13.51
C LEU A 222 4.91 12.30 14.22
N ILE A 223 4.36 11.53 15.15
CA ILE A 223 3.12 11.87 15.86
C ILE A 223 3.31 13.12 16.73
N SER A 224 4.42 13.22 17.45
CA SER A 224 4.68 14.37 18.32
C SER A 224 4.87 15.68 17.54
N ASN A 225 5.26 15.61 16.28
CA ASN A 225 5.45 16.77 15.42
C ASN A 225 4.28 17.05 14.45
N LEU A 226 3.21 16.24 14.47
CA LEU A 226 2.01 16.49 13.64
C LEU A 226 1.45 17.90 13.75
N PRO A 227 1.42 18.56 14.93
CA PRO A 227 0.92 19.93 15.04
C PRO A 227 1.71 20.96 14.22
N TRP A 228 2.93 20.62 13.79
CA TRP A 228 3.79 21.48 12.97
C TRP A 228 3.70 21.16 11.47
N THR A 229 2.83 20.23 11.08
CA THR A 229 2.60 19.87 9.68
C THR A 229 1.32 20.50 9.15
N ILE A 230 1.28 20.75 7.86
CA ILE A 230 0.04 21.15 7.17
C ILE A 230 -0.82 19.89 7.02
N PRO A 231 -2.13 19.94 7.39
CA PRO A 231 -3.02 18.82 7.18
C PRO A 231 -3.06 18.41 5.70
N ASN A 232 -2.99 17.11 5.44
CA ASN A 232 -3.19 16.57 4.11
C ASN A 232 -4.68 16.26 3.90
N ASP A 233 -5.51 17.26 4.12
CA ASP A 233 -6.96 17.21 4.04
C ASP A 233 -7.52 17.72 2.72
N THR A 234 -6.65 18.03 1.77
CA THR A 234 -7.07 18.45 0.45
C THR A 234 -7.96 17.37 -0.15
N SER A 235 -9.27 17.65 -0.08
CA SER A 235 -10.25 16.97 -0.90
C SER A 235 -9.79 17.16 -2.34
N MET A 236 -9.29 16.13 -2.95
CA MET A 236 -8.73 16.19 -4.30
C MET A 236 -9.86 16.27 -5.32
N TRP A 237 -10.71 17.30 -5.21
CA TRP A 237 -11.74 17.70 -6.19
C TRP A 237 -12.67 16.56 -6.64
N VAL A 238 -12.78 15.53 -5.84
CA VAL A 238 -13.69 14.42 -6.14
C VAL A 238 -14.98 14.66 -5.36
N ASP A 239 -15.84 15.49 -5.90
CA ASP A 239 -17.16 15.75 -5.30
C ASP A 239 -17.99 14.47 -5.19
N ARG A 240 -17.70 13.49 -6.01
CA ARG A 240 -18.49 12.24 -6.07
C ARG A 240 -17.59 11.05 -6.38
N TRP A 241 -17.70 10.00 -5.59
CA TRP A 241 -17.00 8.74 -5.82
C TRP A 241 -17.25 8.15 -7.22
N GLN A 242 -18.42 8.42 -7.83
CA GLN A 242 -18.77 7.97 -9.19
C GLN A 242 -17.80 8.49 -10.26
N THR A 243 -17.14 9.61 -10.02
CA THR A 243 -16.15 10.16 -10.97
C THR A 243 -14.85 9.37 -10.95
N LEU A 244 -14.58 8.65 -9.86
CA LEU A 244 -13.41 7.76 -9.72
C LEU A 244 -13.66 6.37 -10.27
N TRP A 245 -14.94 5.95 -10.35
CA TRP A 245 -15.28 4.61 -10.80
C TRP A 245 -15.24 4.53 -12.32
N PRO A 246 -14.32 3.74 -12.91
CA PRO A 246 -14.23 3.62 -14.35
C PRO A 246 -15.56 3.20 -14.95
N ARG A 247 -16.04 3.94 -15.95
CA ARG A 247 -17.36 3.66 -16.58
C ARG A 247 -17.47 2.24 -17.11
N GLN A 248 -16.35 1.67 -17.54
CA GLN A 248 -16.24 0.30 -18.02
C GLN A 248 -16.58 -0.74 -16.93
N LEU A 249 -16.36 -0.38 -15.66
CA LEU A 249 -16.64 -1.26 -14.52
C LEU A 249 -18.06 -1.09 -13.95
N TRP A 250 -18.84 -0.11 -14.43
CA TRP A 250 -20.21 0.12 -13.95
C TRP A 250 -21.10 -1.12 -14.04
N PRO A 251 -21.06 -1.91 -15.14
CA PRO A 251 -21.85 -3.14 -15.19
C PRO A 251 -21.48 -4.15 -14.11
N LEU A 252 -20.20 -4.20 -13.71
CA LEU A 252 -19.74 -5.08 -12.63
C LEU A 252 -20.28 -4.65 -11.26
N SER A 253 -20.60 -3.36 -11.08
CA SER A 253 -21.21 -2.87 -9.85
C SER A 253 -22.58 -3.49 -9.57
N LEU A 254 -23.29 -3.90 -10.61
CA LEU A 254 -24.54 -4.65 -10.46
C LEU A 254 -24.34 -6.04 -9.85
N GLY A 255 -23.14 -6.60 -9.96
CA GLY A 255 -22.76 -7.85 -9.31
C GLY A 255 -22.53 -7.71 -7.80
N ILE A 256 -22.25 -6.50 -7.28
CA ILE A 256 -21.95 -6.29 -5.86
C ILE A 256 -23.12 -6.73 -4.95
N PRO A 257 -24.38 -6.31 -5.16
CA PRO A 257 -25.50 -6.78 -4.36
C PRO A 257 -25.67 -8.30 -4.41
N TYR A 258 -25.45 -8.91 -5.58
CA TYR A 258 -25.52 -10.35 -5.75
C TYR A 258 -24.40 -11.07 -4.94
N LEU A 259 -23.18 -10.58 -5.01
CA LEU A 259 -22.04 -11.10 -4.24
C LEU A 259 -22.27 -10.93 -2.73
N LEU A 260 -22.81 -9.79 -2.30
CA LEU A 260 -23.17 -9.56 -0.90
C LEU A 260 -24.23 -10.55 -0.44
N ALA A 261 -25.26 -10.80 -1.26
CA ALA A 261 -26.28 -11.80 -0.96
C ALA A 261 -25.67 -13.21 -0.82
N ILE A 262 -24.81 -13.62 -1.76
CA ILE A 262 -24.10 -14.91 -1.68
C ILE A 262 -23.29 -15.02 -0.39
N VAL A 263 -22.52 -13.98 -0.02
CA VAL A 263 -21.73 -13.97 1.21
C VAL A 263 -22.61 -14.03 2.44
N PHE A 264 -23.75 -13.34 2.43
CA PHE A 264 -24.69 -13.34 3.55
C PHE A 264 -25.32 -14.72 3.77
N PHE A 265 -25.76 -15.38 2.69
CA PHE A 265 -26.49 -16.66 2.78
C PHE A 265 -25.60 -17.90 2.72
N SER A 266 -24.35 -17.81 2.22
CA SER A 266 -23.45 -18.95 2.08
C SER A 266 -22.29 -18.86 3.05
N ARG A 267 -22.18 -19.84 3.97
CA ARG A 267 -21.08 -19.93 4.93
C ARG A 267 -19.73 -20.15 4.26
N SER A 268 -19.70 -20.92 3.17
CA SER A 268 -18.47 -21.16 2.38
C SER A 268 -18.03 -19.91 1.64
N ALA A 269 -18.97 -19.16 1.04
CA ALA A 269 -18.67 -17.92 0.35
C ALA A 269 -18.18 -16.83 1.34
N ARG A 270 -18.69 -16.82 2.59
CA ARG A 270 -18.29 -15.86 3.61
C ARG A 270 -16.81 -15.93 3.93
N THR A 271 -16.24 -17.12 3.98
CA THR A 271 -14.81 -17.30 4.25
C THR A 271 -13.91 -16.96 3.07
N GLY A 272 -14.41 -17.03 1.84
CA GLY A 272 -13.66 -16.74 0.61
C GLY A 272 -13.83 -15.29 0.13
N LEU A 273 -15.07 -14.83 0.04
CA LEU A 273 -15.42 -13.51 -0.53
C LEU A 273 -15.62 -12.43 0.52
N GLY A 274 -15.82 -12.82 1.80
CA GLY A 274 -16.12 -11.87 2.86
C GLY A 274 -15.01 -10.87 3.11
N PHE A 275 -13.75 -11.28 3.01
CA PHE A 275 -12.61 -10.38 3.19
C PHE A 275 -12.51 -9.35 2.06
N PRO A 276 -12.44 -9.71 0.77
CA PRO A 276 -12.41 -8.73 -0.32
C PRO A 276 -13.60 -7.76 -0.29
N LEU A 277 -14.80 -8.26 -0.05
CA LEU A 277 -16.01 -7.42 0.05
C LEU A 277 -15.96 -6.50 1.28
N GLY A 278 -15.51 -7.02 2.42
CA GLY A 278 -15.35 -6.23 3.64
C GLY A 278 -14.36 -5.08 3.46
N ILE A 279 -13.23 -5.33 2.82
CA ILE A 279 -12.23 -4.30 2.50
C ILE A 279 -12.80 -3.27 1.52
N SER A 280 -13.55 -3.71 0.48
CA SER A 280 -14.17 -2.78 -0.46
C SER A 280 -15.21 -1.88 0.22
N VAL A 281 -16.04 -2.42 1.10
CA VAL A 281 -17.00 -1.63 1.89
C VAL A 281 -16.26 -0.66 2.82
N PHE A 282 -15.22 -1.14 3.51
CA PHE A 282 -14.39 -0.29 4.36
C PHE A 282 -13.76 0.86 3.56
N SER A 283 -13.16 0.59 2.40
CA SER A 283 -12.54 1.61 1.54
C SER A 283 -13.55 2.65 1.07
N LEU A 284 -14.75 2.23 0.65
CA LEU A 284 -15.82 3.16 0.29
C LEU A 284 -16.27 4.02 1.47
N MET A 285 -16.42 3.45 2.65
CA MET A 285 -16.76 4.21 3.86
C MET A 285 -15.65 5.18 4.23
N ALA A 286 -14.40 4.72 4.21
CA ALA A 286 -13.23 5.54 4.51
C ALA A 286 -13.11 6.70 3.50
N PHE A 287 -13.35 6.46 2.22
CA PHE A 287 -13.39 7.50 1.20
C PHE A 287 -14.38 8.61 1.55
N HIS A 288 -15.59 8.28 1.99
CA HIS A 288 -16.59 9.28 2.35
C HIS A 288 -16.32 10.01 3.67
N VAL A 289 -15.62 9.38 4.61
CA VAL A 289 -15.41 9.90 5.97
C VAL A 289 -14.03 10.53 6.13
N ALA A 290 -13.05 10.13 5.34
CA ALA A 290 -11.64 10.50 5.50
C ALA A 290 -11.43 12.02 5.53
N HIS A 291 -12.09 12.75 4.65
CA HIS A 291 -12.02 14.22 4.62
C HIS A 291 -12.45 14.86 5.95
N GLN A 292 -13.48 14.32 6.61
CA GLN A 292 -13.94 14.81 7.92
C GLN A 292 -12.92 14.58 9.04
N LEU A 293 -12.00 13.63 8.81
CA LEU A 293 -10.91 13.29 9.73
C LEU A 293 -9.58 13.98 9.36
N GLY A 294 -9.59 14.89 8.39
CA GLY A 294 -8.37 15.56 7.91
C GLY A 294 -7.46 14.62 7.11
N LEU A 295 -8.02 13.61 6.45
CA LEU A 295 -7.29 12.64 5.64
C LEU A 295 -7.67 12.78 4.17
N ALA A 296 -6.72 12.54 3.25
CA ALA A 296 -6.97 12.55 1.83
C ALA A 296 -7.85 11.35 1.44
N ASP A 297 -9.09 11.62 1.07
CA ASP A 297 -10.12 10.64 0.75
C ASP A 297 -9.73 9.71 -0.41
N ILE A 298 -9.15 10.27 -1.47
CA ILE A 298 -8.74 9.55 -2.67
C ILE A 298 -7.78 8.38 -2.41
N ARG A 299 -7.02 8.43 -1.31
CA ARG A 299 -6.06 7.38 -0.93
C ARG A 299 -6.73 6.11 -0.41
N PHE A 300 -8.02 6.15 -0.11
CA PHE A 300 -8.79 4.99 0.31
C PHE A 300 -9.53 4.31 -0.85
N PHE A 301 -9.47 4.87 -2.06
CA PHE A 301 -10.21 4.34 -3.20
C PHE A 301 -9.58 3.06 -3.80
N PRO A 302 -8.25 2.94 -3.99
CA PRO A 302 -7.66 1.71 -4.53
C PRO A 302 -7.85 0.52 -3.63
#